data_317cdff8d78b71c63ccee435e276299d
#
_entry.id   317cdff8d78b71c63ccee435e276299d
#
_cell.length_a   1.000
_cell.length_b   1.000
_cell.length_c   1.000
_cell.angle_alpha   90.00
_cell.angle_beta   90.00
_cell.angle_gamma   90.00
#
_symmetry.space_group_name_H-M   'P 1'
#
loop_
_entity.id
_entity.type
_entity.pdbx_description
1 polymer ?
#
loop_
_entity_poly.entity_id
_entity_poly.type
_entity_poly.pdbx_seq_one_letter_code
_entity_poly.pdbx_strand_id
1 'polypeptide(L)'
;VRVAVIGAGIVGVTTAYELASDGHQVTVIERRASVAEETSFANAGVVAPGYVTPWASPGMPAKVLRHLLSRHAPVRLTRPFAPGQLGWIWRWWRACRAPIYAANRARLYRLACYSQQRLALLSRSLQLEHEQARGVLVLLRSARDLTAARGSLKLLAELGVNFHLIDSARARGIERGLNPDTPLHAAVHLPDDEVGNCRQFAHLLRAEAQLRGA
;
A
#
# COMPACT_ATOMS: atom_id res chain seq x y z
N VAL A 1 10.86 28.85 2.91
CA VAL A 1 9.48 29.14 3.31
C VAL A 1 9.18 28.40 4.61
N ARG A 2 8.30 28.93 5.47
CA ARG A 2 7.83 28.25 6.67
C ARG A 2 6.64 27.35 6.33
N VAL A 3 6.70 26.07 6.71
CA VAL A 3 5.68 25.06 6.43
C VAL A 3 5.26 24.34 7.70
N ALA A 4 3.95 24.24 7.95
CA ALA A 4 3.40 23.40 9.01
C ALA A 4 2.85 22.09 8.40
N VAL A 5 3.32 20.96 8.91
CA VAL A 5 2.84 19.62 8.54
C VAL A 5 1.95 19.10 9.67
N ILE A 6 0.70 18.80 9.36
CA ILE A 6 -0.26 18.30 10.35
C ILE A 6 -0.31 16.78 10.31
N GLY A 7 0.11 16.16 11.41
CA GLY A 7 0.19 14.72 11.61
C GLY A 7 1.58 14.16 11.30
N ALA A 8 2.07 13.29 12.19
CA ALA A 8 3.36 12.62 12.09
C ALA A 8 3.22 11.10 11.79
N GLY A 9 2.25 10.71 10.96
CA GLY A 9 2.27 9.42 10.32
C GLY A 9 3.35 9.33 9.27
N ILE A 10 3.48 8.19 8.58
CA ILE A 10 4.52 7.98 7.54
C ILE A 10 4.51 9.09 6.48
N VAL A 11 3.35 9.56 6.04
CA VAL A 11 3.24 10.63 5.03
C VAL A 11 3.75 11.96 5.59
N GLY A 12 3.37 12.32 6.82
CA GLY A 12 3.81 13.57 7.44
C GLY A 12 5.31 13.60 7.69
N VAL A 13 5.88 12.52 8.21
CA VAL A 13 7.32 12.41 8.48
C VAL A 13 8.14 12.48 7.20
N THR A 14 7.73 11.75 6.13
CA THR A 14 8.42 11.82 4.84
C THR A 14 8.31 13.20 4.20
N THR A 15 7.14 13.85 4.30
CA THR A 15 6.96 15.22 3.80
C THR A 15 7.84 16.20 4.55
N ALA A 16 7.93 16.09 5.89
CA ALA A 16 8.76 16.95 6.71
C ALA A 16 10.25 16.79 6.36
N TYR A 17 10.71 15.55 6.20
CA TYR A 17 12.08 15.26 5.81
C TYR A 17 12.42 15.88 4.44
N GLU A 18 11.61 15.67 3.42
CA GLU A 18 11.86 16.19 2.07
C GLU A 18 11.88 17.72 2.07
N LEU A 19 10.90 18.37 2.70
CA LEU A 19 10.84 19.82 2.79
C LEU A 19 12.03 20.42 3.57
N ALA A 20 12.44 19.80 4.67
CA ALA A 20 13.61 20.23 5.42
C ALA A 20 14.91 20.05 4.59
N SER A 21 15.01 18.96 3.83
CA SER A 21 16.11 18.70 2.92
C SER A 21 16.18 19.73 1.78
N ASP A 22 15.02 20.27 1.35
CA ASP A 22 14.91 21.35 0.37
C ASP A 22 15.18 22.76 0.99
N GLY A 23 15.56 22.85 2.26
CA GLY A 23 15.90 24.10 2.96
C GLY A 23 14.69 24.89 3.47
N HIS A 24 13.53 24.26 3.62
CA HIS A 24 12.37 24.90 4.23
C HIS A 24 12.40 24.81 5.76
N GLN A 25 11.81 25.79 6.43
CA GLN A 25 11.57 25.74 7.87
C GLN A 25 10.30 24.94 8.14
N VAL A 26 10.45 23.74 8.68
CA VAL A 26 9.35 22.81 8.85
C VAL A 26 8.99 22.65 10.31
N THR A 27 7.69 22.70 10.62
CA THR A 27 7.16 22.36 11.94
C THR A 27 6.11 21.26 11.78
N VAL A 28 6.34 20.12 12.42
CA VAL A 28 5.36 19.02 12.45
C VAL A 28 4.51 19.11 13.71
N ILE A 29 3.20 19.10 13.53
CA ILE A 29 2.23 19.15 14.63
C ILE A 29 1.54 17.79 14.70
N GLU A 30 1.77 17.06 15.80
CA GLU A 30 1.19 15.74 16.06
C GLU A 30 0.40 15.77 17.35
N ARG A 31 -0.78 15.14 17.36
CA ARG A 31 -1.65 15.05 18.55
C ARG A 31 -1.27 13.92 19.51
N ARG A 32 -0.51 12.94 19.03
CA ARG A 32 0.00 11.83 19.83
C ARG A 32 1.37 12.16 20.40
N ALA A 33 1.79 11.37 21.38
CA ALA A 33 3.09 11.59 22.04
C ALA A 33 4.29 11.27 21.12
N SER A 34 4.08 10.51 20.05
CA SER A 34 5.15 10.11 19.13
C SER A 34 4.64 9.99 17.68
N VAL A 35 5.58 9.77 16.77
CA VAL A 35 5.28 9.54 15.35
C VAL A 35 4.72 8.13 15.12
N ALA A 36 3.95 7.96 14.06
CA ALA A 36 3.43 6.66 13.62
C ALA A 36 2.58 5.91 14.67
N GLU A 37 1.81 6.64 15.49
CA GLU A 37 0.99 6.05 16.55
C GLU A 37 -0.44 5.64 16.12
N GLU A 38 -0.81 5.87 14.87
CA GLU A 38 -2.13 5.51 14.35
C GLU A 38 -2.01 4.48 13.19
N THR A 39 -2.52 4.76 12.00
CA THR A 39 -2.50 3.82 10.86
C THR A 39 -1.08 3.35 10.49
N SER A 40 -0.08 4.20 10.68
CA SER A 40 1.33 3.85 10.42
C SER A 40 1.95 2.98 11.51
N PHE A 41 1.28 2.77 12.65
CA PHE A 41 1.75 1.93 13.75
C PHE A 41 1.75 0.45 13.38
N ALA A 42 0.65 -0.02 12.79
CA ALA A 42 0.44 -1.41 12.45
C ALA A 42 -0.28 -1.50 11.09
N ASN A 43 0.50 -1.44 10.03
CA ASN A 43 0.07 -1.74 8.68
C ASN A 43 0.77 -3.02 8.19
N ALA A 44 0.46 -3.45 6.98
CA ALA A 44 1.07 -4.66 6.42
C ALA A 44 2.55 -4.49 6.04
N GLY A 45 3.08 -3.26 6.02
CA GLY A 45 4.45 -2.96 5.63
C GLY A 45 4.83 -3.34 4.20
N VAL A 46 3.84 -3.65 3.36
CA VAL A 46 4.07 -4.15 2.00
C VAL A 46 4.32 -2.98 1.05
N VAL A 47 5.40 -3.07 0.27
CA VAL A 47 5.77 -2.14 -0.80
C VAL A 47 5.71 -2.91 -2.11
N ALA A 48 4.52 -2.92 -2.72
CA ALA A 48 4.20 -3.75 -3.88
C ALA A 48 3.46 -2.92 -4.94
N PRO A 49 4.16 -2.18 -5.82
CA PRO A 49 3.55 -1.32 -6.83
C PRO A 49 2.54 -2.04 -7.73
N GLY A 50 2.79 -3.30 -8.07
CA GLY A 50 1.89 -4.10 -8.90
C GLY A 50 0.53 -4.37 -8.27
N TYR A 51 0.44 -4.38 -6.95
CA TYR A 51 -0.80 -4.59 -6.19
C TYR A 51 -1.59 -3.31 -5.90
N VAL A 52 -0.99 -2.14 -6.12
CA VAL A 52 -1.67 -0.86 -5.88
C VAL A 52 -2.73 -0.63 -6.96
N THR A 53 -3.99 -0.66 -6.57
CA THR A 53 -5.12 -0.47 -7.47
C THR A 53 -6.09 0.58 -6.95
N PRO A 54 -6.73 1.38 -7.82
CA PRO A 54 -7.78 2.28 -7.39
C PRO A 54 -8.93 1.53 -6.74
N TRP A 55 -9.40 2.03 -5.62
CA TRP A 55 -10.57 1.45 -4.95
C TRP A 55 -11.85 1.52 -5.80
N ALA A 56 -11.99 2.57 -6.62
CA ALA A 56 -13.04 2.69 -7.61
C ALA A 56 -12.76 1.77 -8.81
N SER A 57 -13.15 0.50 -8.70
CA SER A 57 -12.92 -0.50 -9.76
C SER A 57 -14.24 -0.99 -10.39
N PRO A 58 -14.22 -1.49 -11.63
CA PRO A 58 -15.39 -2.07 -12.27
C PRO A 58 -16.02 -3.17 -11.41
N GLY A 59 -17.35 -3.15 -11.27
CA GLY A 59 -18.09 -4.09 -10.42
C GLY A 59 -18.11 -3.74 -8.92
N MET A 60 -17.30 -2.80 -8.45
CA MET A 60 -17.29 -2.40 -7.04
C MET A 60 -18.64 -1.83 -6.56
N PRO A 61 -19.40 -1.01 -7.32
CA PRO A 61 -20.71 -0.54 -6.88
C PRO A 61 -21.67 -1.69 -6.56
N ALA A 62 -21.73 -2.72 -7.40
CA ALA A 62 -22.57 -3.90 -7.17
C ALA A 62 -22.11 -4.70 -5.93
N LYS A 63 -20.79 -4.81 -5.71
CA LYS A 63 -20.24 -5.45 -4.51
C LYS A 63 -20.60 -4.67 -3.25
N VAL A 64 -20.42 -3.36 -3.25
CA VAL A 64 -20.79 -2.48 -2.12
C VAL A 64 -22.27 -2.63 -1.80
N LEU A 65 -23.15 -2.54 -2.81
CA LEU A 65 -24.61 -2.68 -2.62
C LEU A 65 -24.97 -4.04 -2.02
N ARG A 66 -24.37 -5.13 -2.52
CA ARG A 66 -24.62 -6.49 -2.01
C ARG A 66 -24.19 -6.66 -0.54
N HIS A 67 -23.10 -6.01 -0.15
CA HIS A 67 -22.54 -6.14 1.21
C HIS A 67 -23.08 -5.10 2.20
N LEU A 68 -23.81 -4.08 1.73
CA LEU A 68 -24.33 -3.01 2.60
C LEU A 68 -25.21 -3.54 3.74
N LEU A 69 -25.91 -4.65 3.48
CA LEU A 69 -26.80 -5.32 4.43
C LEU A 69 -26.11 -6.45 5.21
N SER A 70 -24.82 -6.70 4.98
CA SER A 70 -24.11 -7.76 5.68
C SER A 70 -23.55 -7.28 7.03
N ARG A 71 -23.55 -8.17 8.03
CA ARG A 71 -23.01 -7.90 9.38
C ARG A 71 -21.51 -7.50 9.36
N HIS A 72 -20.77 -7.92 8.34
CA HIS A 72 -19.34 -7.70 8.16
C HIS A 72 -19.06 -6.82 6.92
N ALA A 73 -19.90 -5.81 6.68
CA ALA A 73 -19.71 -4.91 5.55
C ALA A 73 -18.35 -4.18 5.66
N PRO A 74 -17.50 -4.22 4.62
CA PRO A 74 -16.25 -3.48 4.61
C PRO A 74 -16.45 -1.96 4.56
N VAL A 75 -17.65 -1.51 4.21
CA VAL A 75 -18.06 -0.11 4.20
C VAL A 75 -19.35 0.01 5.03
N ARG A 76 -19.31 0.83 6.07
CA ARG A 76 -20.50 1.15 6.89
C ARG A 76 -20.89 2.59 6.65
N LEU A 77 -22.16 2.81 6.36
CA LEU A 77 -22.76 4.13 6.33
C LEU A 77 -23.20 4.48 7.76
N THR A 78 -22.48 5.38 8.42
CA THR A 78 -22.68 5.68 9.84
C THR A 78 -23.64 6.83 10.14
N ARG A 79 -24.06 7.61 9.11
CA ARG A 79 -25.00 8.75 9.24
C ARG A 79 -25.81 8.90 7.95
N PRO A 80 -27.02 9.50 8.02
CA PRO A 80 -27.78 9.88 6.81
C PRO A 80 -26.93 10.82 5.95
N PHE A 81 -27.06 10.68 4.65
CA PHE A 81 -26.26 11.34 3.63
C PHE A 81 -26.25 12.84 3.77
N ALA A 82 -25.10 13.45 4.05
CA ALA A 82 -24.91 14.87 3.87
C ALA A 82 -24.87 15.22 2.36
N PRO A 83 -25.39 16.38 1.93
CA PRO A 83 -25.43 16.77 0.50
C PRO A 83 -24.09 16.66 -0.23
N GLY A 84 -22.96 16.96 0.45
CA GLY A 84 -21.61 16.80 -0.11
C GLY A 84 -21.18 15.35 -0.37
N GLN A 85 -21.76 14.38 0.31
CA GLN A 85 -21.45 12.96 0.11
C GLN A 85 -22.06 12.42 -1.19
N LEU A 86 -23.20 12.95 -1.65
CA LEU A 86 -23.82 12.54 -2.90
C LEU A 86 -22.92 12.86 -4.10
N GLY A 87 -22.32 14.05 -4.11
CA GLY A 87 -21.37 14.44 -5.15
C GLY A 87 -20.10 13.55 -5.16
N TRP A 88 -19.63 13.14 -3.97
CA TRP A 88 -18.51 12.19 -3.84
C TRP A 88 -18.89 10.80 -4.36
N ILE A 89 -20.05 10.26 -3.96
CA ILE A 89 -20.55 8.94 -4.39
C ILE A 89 -20.69 8.91 -5.92
N TRP A 90 -21.25 9.97 -6.51
CA TRP A 90 -21.40 10.05 -7.96
C TRP A 90 -20.04 10.06 -8.69
N ARG A 91 -19.04 10.85 -8.21
CA ARG A 91 -17.67 10.85 -8.74
C ARG A 91 -17.01 9.49 -8.60
N TRP A 92 -17.16 8.84 -7.44
CA TRP A 92 -16.67 7.50 -7.20
C TRP A 92 -17.31 6.49 -8.16
N TRP A 93 -18.63 6.52 -8.34
CA TRP A 93 -19.33 5.66 -9.27
C TRP A 93 -18.87 5.84 -10.72
N ARG A 94 -18.69 7.09 -11.16
CA ARG A 94 -18.09 7.38 -12.48
C ARG A 94 -16.68 6.81 -12.60
N ALA A 95 -15.85 6.92 -11.58
CA ALA A 95 -14.48 6.40 -11.57
C ALA A 95 -14.40 4.87 -11.67
N CYS A 96 -15.50 4.15 -11.36
CA CYS A 96 -15.60 2.70 -11.54
C CYS A 96 -15.75 2.27 -13.02
N ARG A 97 -15.90 3.18 -13.97
CA ARG A 97 -15.95 2.83 -15.39
C ARG A 97 -14.60 2.35 -15.88
N ALA A 98 -14.60 1.27 -16.69
CA ALA A 98 -13.36 0.60 -17.12
C ALA A 98 -12.28 1.53 -17.72
N PRO A 99 -12.59 2.47 -18.64
CA PRO A 99 -11.54 3.35 -19.19
C PRO A 99 -10.98 4.33 -18.15
N ILE A 100 -11.82 4.84 -17.24
CA ILE A 100 -11.37 5.76 -16.18
C ILE A 100 -10.53 4.99 -15.15
N TYR A 101 -10.96 3.79 -14.78
CA TYR A 101 -10.21 2.89 -13.91
C TYR A 101 -8.83 2.56 -14.48
N ALA A 102 -8.74 2.20 -15.77
CA ALA A 102 -7.48 1.88 -16.42
C ALA A 102 -6.49 3.08 -16.40
N ALA A 103 -6.99 4.27 -16.72
CA ALA A 103 -6.18 5.50 -16.67
C ALA A 103 -5.71 5.83 -15.24
N ASN A 104 -6.60 5.73 -14.24
CA ASN A 104 -6.25 5.99 -12.84
C ASN A 104 -5.29 4.93 -12.30
N ARG A 105 -5.45 3.67 -12.68
CA ARG A 105 -4.53 2.59 -12.31
C ARG A 105 -3.13 2.83 -12.86
N ALA A 106 -3.00 3.21 -14.13
CA ALA A 106 -1.70 3.51 -14.72
C ALA A 106 -1.00 4.68 -14.04
N ARG A 107 -1.75 5.73 -13.62
CA ARG A 107 -1.20 6.86 -12.85
C ARG A 107 -0.74 6.41 -11.47
N LEU A 108 -1.57 5.62 -10.78
CA LEU A 108 -1.28 5.14 -9.44
C LEU A 108 -0.07 4.19 -9.44
N TYR A 109 0.03 3.31 -10.43
CA TYR A 109 1.19 2.44 -10.61
C TYR A 109 2.49 3.22 -10.77
N ARG A 110 2.50 4.26 -11.63
CA ARG A 110 3.69 5.13 -11.80
C ARG A 110 4.08 5.81 -10.50
N LEU A 111 3.10 6.32 -9.74
CA LEU A 111 3.35 6.93 -8.44
C LEU A 111 3.90 5.90 -7.43
N ALA A 112 3.36 4.69 -7.42
CA ALA A 112 3.82 3.62 -6.54
C ALA A 112 5.26 3.18 -6.87
N CYS A 113 5.61 3.06 -8.15
CA CYS A 113 6.99 2.78 -8.58
C CYS A 113 7.96 3.90 -8.16
N TYR A 114 7.57 5.16 -8.34
CA TYR A 114 8.35 6.30 -7.88
C TYR A 114 8.55 6.26 -6.35
N SER A 115 7.47 5.97 -5.61
CA SER A 115 7.52 5.86 -4.15
C SER A 115 8.45 4.74 -3.68
N GLN A 116 8.40 3.56 -4.33
CA GLN A 116 9.31 2.45 -4.05
C GLN A 116 10.77 2.84 -4.30
N GLN A 117 11.05 3.46 -5.45
CA GLN A 117 12.40 3.93 -5.78
C GLN A 117 12.90 4.98 -4.77
N ARG A 118 12.03 5.93 -4.38
CA ARG A 118 12.39 6.94 -3.39
C ARG A 118 12.66 6.34 -2.02
N LEU A 119 11.83 5.39 -1.58
CA LEU A 119 12.05 4.63 -0.35
C LEU A 119 13.40 3.92 -0.36
N ALA A 120 13.73 3.22 -1.44
CA ALA A 120 14.99 2.51 -1.58
C ALA A 120 16.20 3.46 -1.56
N LEU A 121 16.09 4.63 -2.19
CA LEU A 121 17.12 5.66 -2.15
C LEU A 121 17.34 6.22 -0.75
N LEU A 122 16.26 6.58 -0.04
CA LEU A 122 16.32 7.08 1.34
C LEU A 122 16.92 6.03 2.28
N SER A 123 16.43 4.80 2.22
CA SER A 123 16.92 3.72 3.08
C SER A 123 18.41 3.47 2.90
N ARG A 124 18.92 3.52 1.66
CA ARG A 124 20.35 3.35 1.37
C ARG A 124 21.19 4.56 1.78
N SER A 125 20.76 5.77 1.39
CA SER A 125 21.54 7.00 1.62
C SER A 125 21.64 7.37 3.08
N LEU A 126 20.61 7.05 3.87
CA LEU A 126 20.53 7.33 5.30
C LEU A 126 20.80 6.09 6.17
N GLN A 127 21.09 4.94 5.55
CA GLN A 127 21.33 3.67 6.23
C GLN A 127 20.19 3.30 7.22
N LEU A 128 18.93 3.49 6.77
CA LEU A 128 17.77 3.21 7.60
C LEU A 128 17.49 1.71 7.64
N GLU A 129 17.75 1.09 8.76
CA GLU A 129 17.44 -0.33 9.01
C GLU A 129 16.03 -0.44 9.62
N HIS A 130 15.07 -0.92 8.85
CA HIS A 130 13.65 -1.01 9.26
C HIS A 130 13.05 -2.39 8.93
N GLU A 131 13.78 -3.44 9.25
CA GLU A 131 13.36 -4.84 9.06
C GLU A 131 12.90 -5.12 7.63
N GLN A 132 13.65 -4.63 6.64
CA GLN A 132 13.35 -4.87 5.23
C GLN A 132 13.61 -6.32 4.84
N ALA A 133 12.66 -6.87 4.07
CA ALA A 133 12.85 -8.13 3.37
C ALA A 133 12.36 -8.00 1.93
N ARG A 134 13.08 -8.64 1.00
CA ARG A 134 12.72 -8.68 -0.41
C ARG A 134 11.87 -9.88 -0.73
N GLY A 135 10.98 -9.68 -1.66
CA GLY A 135 10.07 -10.67 -2.15
C GLY A 135 8.75 -10.71 -1.38
N VAL A 136 7.68 -10.90 -2.12
CA VAL A 136 6.34 -11.12 -1.58
C VAL A 136 5.79 -12.42 -2.17
N LEU A 137 5.19 -13.25 -1.31
CA LEU A 137 4.47 -14.46 -1.71
C LEU A 137 2.97 -14.27 -1.51
N VAL A 138 2.21 -14.44 -2.60
CA VAL A 138 0.76 -14.53 -2.55
C VAL A 138 0.37 -15.99 -2.62
N LEU A 139 -0.14 -16.53 -1.52
CA LEU A 139 -0.44 -17.95 -1.38
C LEU A 139 -1.81 -18.28 -1.97
N LEU A 140 -1.88 -19.25 -2.87
CA LEU A 140 -3.08 -19.75 -3.49
C LEU A 140 -3.38 -21.14 -2.92
N ARG A 141 -4.37 -21.23 -2.04
CA ARG A 141 -4.66 -22.45 -1.28
C ARG A 141 -5.36 -23.53 -2.10
N SER A 142 -6.04 -23.13 -3.19
CA SER A 142 -6.83 -24.03 -4.04
C SER A 142 -6.72 -23.68 -5.52
N ALA A 143 -7.11 -24.61 -6.40
CA ALA A 143 -7.23 -24.36 -7.83
C ALA A 143 -8.25 -23.24 -8.15
N ARG A 144 -9.26 -23.05 -7.29
CA ARG A 144 -10.23 -21.96 -7.40
C ARG A 144 -9.56 -20.62 -7.18
N ASP A 145 -8.65 -20.51 -6.22
CA ASP A 145 -7.90 -19.29 -5.94
C ASP A 145 -6.99 -18.93 -7.13
N LEU A 146 -6.35 -19.93 -7.73
CA LEU A 146 -5.55 -19.74 -8.95
C LEU A 146 -6.42 -19.22 -10.11
N THR A 147 -7.62 -19.79 -10.28
CA THR A 147 -8.56 -19.34 -11.31
C THR A 147 -9.01 -17.89 -11.03
N ALA A 148 -9.29 -17.54 -9.79
CA ALA A 148 -9.65 -16.19 -9.39
C ALA A 148 -8.50 -15.18 -9.59
N ALA A 149 -7.25 -15.62 -9.40
CA ALA A 149 -6.05 -14.79 -9.56
C ALA A 149 -5.70 -14.48 -11.03
N ARG A 150 -6.17 -15.28 -12.01
CA ARG A 150 -5.79 -15.12 -13.43
C ARG A 150 -5.95 -13.70 -13.97
N GLY A 151 -7.04 -13.03 -13.62
CA GLY A 151 -7.27 -11.63 -14.02
C GLY A 151 -6.20 -10.68 -13.47
N SER A 152 -5.80 -10.86 -12.22
CA SER A 152 -4.74 -10.07 -11.59
C SER A 152 -3.38 -10.39 -12.20
N LEU A 153 -3.07 -11.66 -12.46
CA LEU A 153 -1.81 -12.06 -13.08
C LEU A 153 -1.66 -11.48 -14.50
N LYS A 154 -2.75 -11.49 -15.29
CA LYS A 154 -2.75 -10.83 -16.61
C LYS A 154 -2.42 -9.34 -16.48
N LEU A 155 -3.02 -8.67 -15.50
CA LEU A 155 -2.77 -7.25 -15.24
C LEU A 155 -1.32 -6.98 -14.79
N LEU A 156 -0.72 -7.84 -13.97
CA LEU A 156 0.69 -7.74 -13.59
C LEU A 156 1.60 -7.86 -14.82
N ALA A 157 1.31 -8.84 -15.70
CA ALA A 157 2.05 -9.01 -16.95
C ALA A 157 1.93 -7.78 -17.87
N GLU A 158 0.75 -7.22 -18.03
CA GLU A 158 0.52 -5.99 -18.83
C GLU A 158 1.27 -4.76 -18.28
N LEU A 159 1.53 -4.72 -16.96
CA LEU A 159 2.32 -3.67 -16.31
C LEU A 159 3.83 -3.95 -16.35
N GLY A 160 4.26 -5.10 -16.87
CA GLY A 160 5.67 -5.49 -16.87
C GLY A 160 6.21 -5.84 -15.48
N VAL A 161 5.33 -6.18 -14.52
CA VAL A 161 5.75 -6.59 -13.17
C VAL A 161 6.42 -7.95 -13.25
N ASN A 162 7.57 -8.09 -12.64
CA ASN A 162 8.28 -9.36 -12.52
C ASN A 162 7.57 -10.26 -11.48
N PHE A 163 6.98 -11.35 -11.93
CA PHE A 163 6.35 -12.32 -11.05
C PHE A 163 6.50 -13.74 -11.59
N HIS A 164 6.47 -14.71 -10.70
CA HIS A 164 6.54 -16.12 -11.02
C HIS A 164 5.39 -16.88 -10.36
N LEU A 165 4.66 -17.67 -11.14
CA LEU A 165 3.75 -18.66 -10.58
C LEU A 165 4.60 -19.89 -10.24
N ILE A 166 4.62 -20.27 -8.96
CA ILE A 166 5.44 -21.34 -8.42
C ILE A 166 4.56 -22.39 -7.71
N ASP A 167 5.08 -23.60 -7.60
CA ASP A 167 4.43 -24.68 -6.86
C ASP A 167 4.59 -24.53 -5.32
N SER A 168 3.91 -25.39 -4.58
CA SER A 168 3.93 -25.37 -3.14
C SER A 168 5.29 -25.71 -2.52
N ALA A 169 6.06 -26.57 -3.17
CA ALA A 169 7.39 -26.97 -2.69
C ALA A 169 8.36 -25.79 -2.76
N ARG A 170 8.38 -25.10 -3.91
CA ARG A 170 9.21 -23.91 -4.11
C ARG A 170 8.80 -22.75 -3.20
N ALA A 171 7.48 -22.55 -2.99
CA ALA A 171 6.99 -21.54 -2.05
C ALA A 171 7.46 -21.78 -0.62
N ARG A 172 7.43 -23.05 -0.14
CA ARG A 172 7.97 -23.44 1.17
C ARG A 172 9.48 -23.32 1.24
N GLY A 173 10.18 -23.50 0.15
CA GLY A 173 11.64 -23.26 0.08
C GLY A 173 12.00 -21.79 0.26
N ILE A 174 11.17 -20.87 -0.24
CA ILE A 174 11.34 -19.42 -0.09
C ILE A 174 10.95 -18.99 1.34
N GLU A 175 9.75 -19.41 1.80
CA GLU A 175 9.24 -19.07 3.14
C GLU A 175 9.15 -20.34 4.01
N ARG A 176 10.17 -20.55 4.82
CA ARG A 176 10.30 -21.73 5.68
C ARG A 176 9.32 -21.75 6.87
N GLY A 177 8.73 -20.59 7.21
CA GLY A 177 7.71 -20.48 8.26
C GLY A 177 6.32 -20.98 7.82
N LEU A 178 6.14 -21.34 6.57
CA LEU A 178 4.86 -21.88 6.09
C LEU A 178 4.60 -23.25 6.71
N ASN A 179 3.47 -23.38 7.42
CA ASN A 179 3.05 -24.65 7.99
C ASN A 179 2.93 -25.72 6.89
N PRO A 180 3.68 -26.85 6.99
CA PRO A 180 3.68 -27.91 6.00
C PRO A 180 2.31 -28.58 5.82
N ASP A 181 1.50 -28.63 6.87
CA ASP A 181 0.18 -29.30 6.86
C ASP A 181 -0.91 -28.43 6.22
N THR A 182 -0.66 -27.13 6.04
CA THR A 182 -1.64 -26.24 5.40
C THR A 182 -1.70 -26.50 3.89
N PRO A 183 -2.87 -26.81 3.31
CA PRO A 183 -2.99 -26.99 1.89
C PRO A 183 -2.55 -25.74 1.12
N LEU A 184 -1.62 -25.92 0.21
CA LEU A 184 -1.11 -24.89 -0.69
C LEU A 184 -1.04 -25.47 -2.09
N HIS A 185 -1.83 -24.90 -3.01
CA HIS A 185 -1.89 -25.34 -4.40
C HIS A 185 -0.78 -24.73 -5.25
N ALA A 186 -0.57 -23.41 -5.10
CA ALA A 186 0.46 -22.66 -5.80
C ALA A 186 0.74 -21.36 -5.04
N ALA A 187 1.75 -20.62 -5.46
CA ALA A 187 1.98 -19.25 -4.99
C ALA A 187 2.41 -18.35 -6.15
N VAL A 188 2.13 -17.05 -6.03
CA VAL A 188 2.71 -16.01 -6.88
C VAL A 188 3.85 -15.38 -6.12
N HIS A 189 5.06 -15.51 -6.64
CA HIS A 189 6.26 -14.87 -6.10
C HIS A 189 6.55 -13.60 -6.88
N LEU A 190 6.69 -12.50 -6.16
CA LEU A 190 7.06 -11.18 -6.67
C LEU A 190 8.41 -10.80 -6.07
N PRO A 191 9.52 -11.10 -6.74
CA PRO A 191 10.87 -10.96 -6.16
C PRO A 191 11.30 -9.50 -5.97
N ASP A 192 10.72 -8.56 -6.73
CA ASP A 192 11.08 -7.15 -6.71
C ASP A 192 10.21 -6.32 -5.75
N ASP A 193 9.16 -6.92 -5.20
CA ASP A 193 8.37 -6.32 -4.13
C ASP A 193 9.10 -6.47 -2.80
N GLU A 194 8.75 -5.64 -1.82
CA GLU A 194 9.43 -5.57 -0.53
C GLU A 194 8.40 -5.52 0.61
N VAL A 195 8.87 -5.86 1.79
CA VAL A 195 8.17 -5.60 3.06
C VAL A 195 9.12 -4.88 4.01
N GLY A 196 8.57 -4.09 4.94
CA GLY A 196 9.37 -3.40 5.93
C GLY A 196 8.52 -2.89 7.09
N ASN A 197 9.15 -2.58 8.20
CA ASN A 197 8.50 -2.02 9.37
C ASN A 197 8.27 -0.52 9.18
N CYS A 198 7.04 -0.16 8.80
CA CYS A 198 6.65 1.23 8.54
C CYS A 198 6.82 2.15 9.77
N ARG A 199 6.53 1.63 10.98
CA ARG A 199 6.69 2.41 12.22
C ARG A 199 8.17 2.70 12.48
N GLN A 200 9.02 1.69 12.39
CA GLN A 200 10.46 1.85 12.58
C GLN A 200 11.05 2.82 11.56
N PHE A 201 10.68 2.70 10.27
CA PHE A 201 11.09 3.64 9.23
C PHE A 201 10.68 5.07 9.58
N ALA A 202 9.43 5.30 10.04
CA ALA A 202 8.96 6.62 10.42
C ALA A 202 9.76 7.22 11.58
N HIS A 203 10.12 6.41 12.59
CA HIS A 203 10.95 6.86 13.71
C HIS A 203 12.36 7.23 13.27
N LEU A 204 13.00 6.41 12.45
CA LEU A 204 14.34 6.68 11.92
C LEU A 204 14.34 7.94 11.05
N LEU A 205 13.39 8.07 10.14
CA LEU A 205 13.32 9.24 9.26
C LEU A 205 12.97 10.52 10.00
N ARG A 206 12.19 10.44 11.11
CA ARG A 206 11.98 11.59 11.99
C ARG A 206 13.30 12.13 12.54
N ALA A 207 14.16 11.25 13.04
CA ALA A 207 15.48 11.67 13.56
C ALA A 207 16.28 12.40 12.48
N GLU A 208 16.27 11.89 11.26
CA GLU A 208 16.92 12.53 10.12
C GLU A 208 16.30 13.89 9.74
N ALA A 209 14.96 14.02 9.84
CA ALA A 209 14.28 15.30 9.61
C ALA A 209 14.65 16.32 10.68
N GLN A 210 14.77 15.91 11.95
CA GLN A 210 15.20 16.78 13.06
C GLN A 210 16.65 17.27 12.88
N LEU A 211 17.55 16.41 12.40
CA LEU A 211 18.93 16.82 12.07
C LEU A 211 18.97 17.88 10.96
N ARG A 212 17.94 17.98 10.12
CA ARG A 212 17.77 19.00 9.06
C ARG A 212 16.95 20.22 9.50
N GLY A 213 16.56 20.28 10.78
CA GLY A 213 15.87 21.43 11.36
C GLY A 213 14.34 21.39 11.30
N ALA A 214 13.74 20.19 11.11
CA ALA A 214 12.28 20.02 11.21
C ALA A 214 11.84 19.83 12.67
#